data_e4eff00a4ab9d86a55ced76c532384f6
#
_entry.id   e4eff00a4ab9d86a55ced76c532384f6
#
_cell.length_a   1.000
_cell.length_b   1.000
_cell.length_c   1.000
_cell.angle_alpha   90.00
_cell.angle_beta   90.00
_cell.angle_gamma   90.00
#
_symmetry.space_group_name_H-M   'P 1'
#
loop_
_entity.id
_entity.type
_entity.pdbx_description
1 polymer ?
#
loop_
_entity_poly.entity_id
_entity_poly.type
_entity_poly.pdbx_seq_one_letter_code
_entity_poly.pdbx_strand_id
1 'polypeptide(L)'
;MHQMTLAEIARGLAEKKFSSEELTRVLLARIAQLDPQLNSFITRTDDLAIAQAQAADARRANGENGALLGAPLAHKDLFCTQGVRTSCGSKMLDNFTSPYDATVVAKLAAAGTVTLGKTNMDEFAMGSANESSHYGAVKNPWNLEHVPGGSSGGSAAAVAARLLPAATGTDTGGSIRQPAALTNLTGLKPTYGRVSRWGMIAYASSLDQAGPMARTAEDCALLLQGMAGFDPQDSTSIDEPVPDYSANLNASLQGLRIGIPKEYFSAGLDPRIADLVMASVEELKKLGAVIKEISLPNLQHAIPAYYVIAPAEASSNLSRFDGVRFGYRCADPKDLTDLYKRSRAEGFGPEVQRRIMVGAYALSAGYYDAYYLQAQKIRRLIKNDFMNAFADVDVILGPTTPNPAWKIGAKTNDPIAEYLEDFYTITANLAGLPGLSMPAGFAGGLPVGVQLLAPYFQEGRLLNVAHQYQQVTDWHLRSPEGF
;
A
#
# COMPACT_ATOMS: atom_id res chain seq x y z
N MET A 1 3.41 2.86 25.39
CA MET A 1 3.11 1.72 24.49
C MET A 1 2.89 2.16 23.04
N HIS A 2 2.05 3.18 22.76
CA HIS A 2 1.75 3.61 21.37
C HIS A 2 2.95 4.08 20.54
N GLN A 3 4.07 4.45 21.17
CA GLN A 3 5.30 4.85 20.48
C GLN A 3 6.19 3.67 20.06
N MET A 4 5.90 2.43 20.52
CA MET A 4 6.70 1.27 20.17
C MET A 4 6.50 0.87 18.69
N THR A 5 7.56 0.39 18.03
CA THR A 5 7.50 -0.25 16.72
C THR A 5 6.86 -1.64 16.84
N LEU A 6 6.49 -2.26 15.73
CA LEU A 6 5.98 -3.63 15.73
C LEU A 6 7.03 -4.61 16.31
N ALA A 7 8.30 -4.42 15.96
CA ALA A 7 9.41 -5.23 16.47
C ALA A 7 9.61 -5.05 17.98
N GLU A 8 9.51 -3.81 18.49
CA GLU A 8 9.58 -3.53 19.94
C GLU A 8 8.38 -4.15 20.68
N ILE A 9 7.19 -4.09 20.09
CA ILE A 9 5.99 -4.75 20.64
C ILE A 9 6.19 -6.26 20.69
N ALA A 10 6.68 -6.88 19.61
CA ALA A 10 6.98 -8.31 19.58
C ALA A 10 7.93 -8.74 20.70
N ARG A 11 9.03 -7.98 20.89
CA ARG A 11 9.98 -8.20 21.99
C ARG A 11 9.33 -8.01 23.37
N GLY A 12 8.57 -6.93 23.57
CA GLY A 12 7.90 -6.63 24.83
C GLY A 12 6.88 -7.69 25.26
N LEU A 13 6.10 -8.21 24.29
CA LEU A 13 5.15 -9.31 24.49
C LEU A 13 5.89 -10.64 24.83
N ALA A 14 6.99 -10.94 24.13
CA ALA A 14 7.81 -12.13 24.39
C ALA A 14 8.45 -12.09 25.80
N GLU A 15 8.91 -10.92 26.22
CA GLU A 15 9.50 -10.67 27.53
C GLU A 15 8.45 -10.48 28.64
N LYS A 16 7.15 -10.54 28.32
CA LYS A 16 6.02 -10.36 29.26
C LYS A 16 6.04 -9.01 29.99
N LYS A 17 6.54 -7.94 29.33
CA LYS A 17 6.55 -6.58 29.86
C LYS A 17 5.14 -5.97 29.95
N PHE A 18 4.25 -6.44 29.09
CA PHE A 18 2.82 -6.10 29.03
C PHE A 18 2.08 -7.24 28.31
N SER A 19 0.77 -7.29 28.47
CA SER A 19 -0.08 -8.24 27.73
C SER A 19 -0.58 -7.67 26.40
N SER A 20 -1.01 -8.54 25.50
CA SER A 20 -1.67 -8.14 24.25
C SER A 20 -2.96 -7.37 24.54
N GLU A 21 -3.74 -7.81 25.56
CA GLU A 21 -4.97 -7.13 25.94
C GLU A 21 -4.69 -5.71 26.46
N GLU A 22 -3.68 -5.49 27.33
CA GLU A 22 -3.31 -4.16 27.82
C GLU A 22 -2.95 -3.23 26.64
N LEU A 23 -2.09 -3.69 25.75
CA LEU A 23 -1.69 -2.92 24.57
C LEU A 23 -2.90 -2.59 23.66
N THR A 24 -3.75 -3.57 23.40
CA THR A 24 -4.93 -3.42 22.55
C THR A 24 -5.88 -2.38 23.13
N ARG A 25 -6.16 -2.40 24.43
CA ARG A 25 -7.01 -1.40 25.10
C ARG A 25 -6.45 0.02 25.01
N VAL A 26 -5.14 0.18 25.17
CA VAL A 26 -4.45 1.49 25.01
C VAL A 26 -4.64 2.02 23.58
N LEU A 27 -4.44 1.17 22.58
CA LEU A 27 -4.56 1.59 21.17
C LEU A 27 -6.02 1.87 20.77
N LEU A 28 -6.99 1.07 21.20
CA LEU A 28 -8.42 1.31 20.95
C LEU A 28 -8.89 2.64 21.58
N ALA A 29 -8.44 2.95 22.79
CA ALA A 29 -8.74 4.23 23.43
C ALA A 29 -8.12 5.40 22.65
N ARG A 30 -6.89 5.24 22.15
CA ARG A 30 -6.20 6.24 21.33
C ARG A 30 -6.89 6.45 19.98
N ILE A 31 -7.33 5.37 19.32
CA ILE A 31 -8.12 5.44 18.09
C ILE A 31 -9.41 6.21 18.35
N ALA A 32 -10.15 5.89 19.42
CA ALA A 32 -11.38 6.58 19.78
C ALA A 32 -11.19 8.10 19.99
N GLN A 33 -10.06 8.49 20.55
CA GLN A 33 -9.73 9.89 20.84
C GLN A 33 -9.27 10.68 19.61
N LEU A 34 -8.42 10.09 18.76
CA LEU A 34 -7.68 10.85 17.74
C LEU A 34 -8.17 10.61 16.31
N ASP A 35 -8.72 9.43 16.00
CA ASP A 35 -9.17 9.12 14.64
C ASP A 35 -10.28 10.02 14.10
N PRO A 36 -11.19 10.60 14.93
CA PRO A 36 -12.15 11.59 14.44
C PRO A 36 -11.52 12.79 13.73
N GLN A 37 -10.25 13.12 14.00
CA GLN A 37 -9.52 14.20 13.33
C GLN A 37 -8.94 13.74 11.98
N LEU A 38 -8.68 12.44 11.82
CA LEU A 38 -7.99 11.85 10.65
C LEU A 38 -8.93 11.16 9.67
N ASN A 39 -10.03 10.56 10.17
CA ASN A 39 -10.94 9.71 9.41
C ASN A 39 -10.22 8.50 8.77
N SER A 40 -9.26 7.91 9.52
CA SER A 40 -8.42 6.82 9.00
C SER A 40 -9.05 5.43 9.10
N PHE A 41 -10.13 5.26 9.88
CA PHE A 41 -10.90 4.01 9.98
C PHE A 41 -12.30 4.16 9.40
N ILE A 42 -12.76 3.13 8.66
CA ILE A 42 -14.17 2.97 8.24
C ILE A 42 -14.93 2.13 9.27
N THR A 43 -14.31 1.06 9.77
CA THR A 43 -14.93 0.15 10.73
C THR A 43 -13.94 -0.18 11.84
N ARG A 44 -14.33 0.05 13.08
CA ARG A 44 -13.62 -0.42 14.27
C ARG A 44 -14.13 -1.79 14.65
N THR A 45 -13.25 -2.64 15.21
CA THR A 45 -13.58 -4.02 15.61
C THR A 45 -13.21 -4.26 17.07
N ASP A 46 -13.63 -3.37 17.97
CA ASP A 46 -13.18 -3.30 19.37
C ASP A 46 -13.38 -4.64 20.11
N ASP A 47 -14.59 -5.23 20.06
CA ASP A 47 -14.88 -6.49 20.75
C ASP A 47 -14.07 -7.65 20.17
N LEU A 48 -13.94 -7.72 18.83
CA LEU A 48 -13.11 -8.72 18.15
C LEU A 48 -11.64 -8.57 18.56
N ALA A 49 -11.13 -7.34 18.60
CA ALA A 49 -9.75 -7.05 18.97
C ALA A 49 -9.44 -7.51 20.40
N ILE A 50 -10.33 -7.23 21.35
CA ILE A 50 -10.17 -7.67 22.75
C ILE A 50 -10.17 -9.20 22.83
N ALA A 51 -11.12 -9.87 22.16
CA ALA A 51 -11.19 -11.33 22.16
C ALA A 51 -9.92 -11.96 21.54
N GLN A 52 -9.41 -11.41 20.42
CA GLN A 52 -8.18 -11.87 19.79
C GLN A 52 -6.96 -11.63 20.69
N ALA A 53 -6.87 -10.49 21.38
CA ALA A 53 -5.78 -10.17 22.29
C ALA A 53 -5.74 -11.14 23.48
N GLN A 54 -6.88 -11.41 24.10
CA GLN A 54 -7.01 -12.40 25.19
C GLN A 54 -6.63 -13.82 24.72
N ALA A 55 -7.07 -14.21 23.52
CA ALA A 55 -6.68 -15.50 22.94
C ALA A 55 -5.16 -15.57 22.67
N ALA A 56 -4.53 -14.50 22.19
CA ALA A 56 -3.09 -14.43 22.01
C ALA A 56 -2.32 -14.53 23.33
N ASP A 57 -2.78 -13.85 24.37
CA ASP A 57 -2.19 -13.94 25.71
C ASP A 57 -2.29 -15.37 26.27
N ALA A 58 -3.43 -16.06 26.07
CA ALA A 58 -3.60 -17.46 26.46
C ALA A 58 -2.68 -18.41 25.68
N ARG A 59 -2.52 -18.23 24.36
CA ARG A 59 -1.55 -18.98 23.52
C ARG A 59 -0.14 -18.82 24.05
N ARG A 60 0.25 -17.57 24.36
CA ARG A 60 1.58 -17.25 24.91
C ARG A 60 1.81 -17.86 26.31
N ALA A 61 0.78 -17.85 27.18
CA ALA A 61 0.83 -18.49 28.48
C ALA A 61 1.05 -20.02 28.36
N ASN A 62 0.54 -20.64 27.30
CA ASN A 62 0.73 -22.06 26.98
C ASN A 62 2.10 -22.33 26.27
N GLY A 63 2.99 -21.35 26.16
CA GLY A 63 4.34 -21.53 25.63
C GLY A 63 4.48 -21.29 24.14
N GLU A 64 3.43 -20.86 23.45
CA GLU A 64 3.53 -20.52 22.03
C GLU A 64 4.32 -19.20 21.86
N ASN A 65 5.24 -19.18 20.89
CA ASN A 65 6.07 -18.03 20.59
C ASN A 65 5.94 -17.67 19.09
N GLY A 66 5.80 -16.38 18.81
CA GLY A 66 5.73 -15.85 17.44
C GLY A 66 5.88 -14.34 17.46
N ALA A 67 6.59 -13.78 16.51
CA ALA A 67 6.84 -12.34 16.42
C ALA A 67 5.56 -11.53 16.23
N LEU A 68 4.53 -12.10 15.62
CA LEU A 68 3.24 -11.44 15.40
C LEU A 68 2.17 -11.86 16.43
N LEU A 69 2.44 -12.80 17.33
CA LEU A 69 1.46 -13.27 18.32
C LEU A 69 1.09 -12.14 19.29
N GLY A 70 -0.17 -11.71 19.26
CA GLY A 70 -0.71 -10.62 20.05
C GLY A 70 -0.39 -9.22 19.52
N ALA A 71 0.22 -9.09 18.33
CA ALA A 71 0.56 -7.82 17.73
C ALA A 71 -0.67 -7.16 17.08
N PRO A 72 -1.04 -5.92 17.46
CA PRO A 72 -2.18 -5.22 16.90
C PRO A 72 -1.87 -4.61 15.52
N LEU A 73 -2.84 -4.70 14.60
CA LEU A 73 -2.80 -4.11 13.27
C LEU A 73 -4.20 -3.75 12.75
N ALA A 74 -4.28 -3.12 11.60
CA ALA A 74 -5.52 -2.94 10.87
C ALA A 74 -5.36 -3.33 9.39
N HIS A 75 -6.49 -3.69 8.77
CA HIS A 75 -6.52 -4.06 7.37
C HIS A 75 -7.15 -2.97 6.51
N LYS A 76 -6.53 -2.63 5.38
CA LYS A 76 -7.19 -1.80 4.35
C LYS A 76 -8.54 -2.41 3.98
N ASP A 77 -9.56 -1.57 3.81
CA ASP A 77 -10.97 -2.02 3.73
C ASP A 77 -11.37 -2.74 2.45
N LEU A 78 -10.41 -3.17 1.64
CA LEU A 78 -10.66 -4.08 0.52
C LEU A 78 -10.33 -5.56 0.83
N PHE A 79 -9.67 -5.85 1.96
CA PHE A 79 -9.47 -7.24 2.37
C PHE A 79 -10.74 -7.81 3.03
N CYS A 80 -11.34 -8.82 2.42
CA CYS A 80 -12.42 -9.56 3.02
C CYS A 80 -12.02 -10.05 4.41
N THR A 81 -12.82 -9.72 5.41
CA THR A 81 -12.61 -10.12 6.81
C THR A 81 -13.91 -10.72 7.32
N GLN A 82 -13.89 -12.00 7.68
CA GLN A 82 -15.10 -12.76 8.02
C GLN A 82 -15.88 -12.09 9.16
N GLY A 83 -17.17 -11.88 8.93
CA GLY A 83 -18.07 -11.25 9.90
C GLY A 83 -17.88 -9.72 10.05
N VAL A 84 -16.95 -9.12 9.32
CA VAL A 84 -16.66 -7.68 9.36
C VAL A 84 -17.06 -7.03 8.04
N ARG A 85 -17.65 -5.83 8.12
CA ARG A 85 -17.97 -5.02 6.94
C ARG A 85 -16.71 -4.77 6.10
N THR A 86 -16.84 -4.95 4.78
CA THR A 86 -15.77 -4.72 3.81
C THR A 86 -16.33 -3.93 2.65
N SER A 87 -16.16 -2.60 2.69
CA SER A 87 -16.84 -1.67 1.79
C SER A 87 -16.01 -1.17 0.62
N CYS A 88 -14.69 -1.33 0.65
CA CYS A 88 -13.77 -0.73 -0.32
C CYS A 88 -13.87 0.80 -0.41
N GLY A 89 -14.27 1.49 0.67
CA GLY A 89 -14.50 2.93 0.65
C GLY A 89 -15.69 3.35 -0.22
N SER A 90 -16.61 2.43 -0.56
CA SER A 90 -17.69 2.62 -1.55
C SER A 90 -19.07 2.42 -0.98
N LYS A 91 -20.02 3.26 -1.38
CA LYS A 91 -21.45 3.02 -1.15
C LYS A 91 -21.92 1.70 -1.77
N MET A 92 -21.29 1.27 -2.87
CA MET A 92 -21.65 0.01 -3.55
C MET A 92 -21.56 -1.20 -2.61
N LEU A 93 -20.61 -1.22 -1.68
CA LEU A 93 -20.39 -2.32 -0.72
C LEU A 93 -20.61 -1.92 0.73
N ASP A 94 -21.26 -0.78 1.02
CA ASP A 94 -21.49 -0.30 2.39
C ASP A 94 -22.23 -1.32 3.28
N ASN A 95 -23.11 -2.11 2.69
CA ASN A 95 -23.90 -3.15 3.36
C ASN A 95 -23.27 -4.57 3.26
N PHE A 96 -22.05 -4.69 2.74
CA PHE A 96 -21.44 -6.01 2.56
C PHE A 96 -20.60 -6.42 3.77
N THR A 97 -21.03 -7.50 4.43
CA THR A 97 -20.26 -8.21 5.46
C THR A 97 -19.68 -9.47 4.82
N SER A 98 -18.37 -9.62 4.88
CA SER A 98 -17.69 -10.74 4.24
C SER A 98 -18.01 -12.08 4.92
N PRO A 99 -18.37 -13.14 4.18
CA PRO A 99 -18.59 -14.48 4.73
C PRO A 99 -17.29 -15.29 4.90
N TYR A 100 -16.12 -14.75 4.49
CA TYR A 100 -14.82 -15.42 4.56
C TYR A 100 -13.69 -14.40 4.72
N ASP A 101 -12.51 -14.88 5.13
CA ASP A 101 -11.30 -14.09 5.20
C ASP A 101 -10.52 -14.12 3.88
N ALA A 102 -9.92 -12.98 3.51
CA ALA A 102 -8.84 -12.97 2.54
C ALA A 102 -7.65 -13.79 3.07
N THR A 103 -6.88 -14.43 2.17
CA THR A 103 -5.70 -15.22 2.56
C THR A 103 -4.72 -14.43 3.43
N VAL A 104 -4.51 -13.13 3.12
CA VAL A 104 -3.68 -12.23 3.94
C VAL A 104 -4.23 -12.12 5.37
N VAL A 105 -5.54 -11.93 5.51
CA VAL A 105 -6.21 -11.82 6.82
C VAL A 105 -6.10 -13.14 7.58
N ALA A 106 -6.41 -14.26 6.93
CA ALA A 106 -6.35 -15.60 7.54
C ALA A 106 -4.93 -15.95 8.01
N LYS A 107 -3.89 -15.65 7.20
CA LYS A 107 -2.48 -15.90 7.55
C LYS A 107 -2.04 -15.06 8.75
N LEU A 108 -2.38 -13.78 8.78
CA LEU A 108 -2.04 -12.89 9.89
C LEU A 108 -2.80 -13.28 11.16
N ALA A 109 -4.08 -13.65 11.04
CA ALA A 109 -4.85 -14.17 12.17
C ALA A 109 -4.26 -15.49 12.73
N ALA A 110 -3.83 -16.41 11.86
CA ALA A 110 -3.13 -17.63 12.25
C ALA A 110 -1.81 -17.34 12.97
N ALA A 111 -1.06 -16.31 12.54
CA ALA A 111 0.11 -15.82 13.24
C ALA A 111 -0.19 -15.14 14.59
N GLY A 112 -1.47 -14.96 14.92
CA GLY A 112 -1.96 -14.45 16.19
C GLY A 112 -2.05 -12.93 16.27
N THR A 113 -2.14 -12.21 15.14
CA THR A 113 -2.34 -10.76 15.15
C THR A 113 -3.73 -10.37 15.68
N VAL A 114 -3.83 -9.14 16.16
CA VAL A 114 -5.06 -8.55 16.68
C VAL A 114 -5.56 -7.49 15.69
N THR A 115 -6.77 -7.68 15.15
CA THR A 115 -7.38 -6.78 14.17
C THR A 115 -8.13 -5.64 14.88
N LEU A 116 -7.61 -4.40 14.80
CA LEU A 116 -8.22 -3.20 15.40
C LEU A 116 -9.34 -2.62 14.55
N GLY A 117 -9.36 -2.95 13.26
CA GLY A 117 -10.39 -2.45 12.34
C GLY A 117 -10.00 -2.48 10.88
N LYS A 118 -10.85 -1.83 10.07
CA LYS A 118 -10.70 -1.66 8.62
C LYS A 118 -10.39 -0.18 8.33
N THR A 119 -9.26 0.05 7.67
CA THR A 119 -8.80 1.42 7.39
C THR A 119 -9.41 1.99 6.12
N ASN A 120 -9.63 3.30 6.12
CA ASN A 120 -10.20 4.05 5.01
C ASN A 120 -9.26 4.04 3.80
N MET A 121 -9.84 4.21 2.61
CA MET A 121 -9.14 4.10 1.34
C MET A 121 -9.86 4.87 0.24
N ASP A 122 -9.16 5.20 -0.85
CA ASP A 122 -9.83 5.62 -2.06
C ASP A 122 -10.78 4.53 -2.55
N GLU A 123 -11.94 4.91 -3.08
CA GLU A 123 -12.98 4.00 -3.52
C GLU A 123 -12.45 2.94 -4.50
N PHE A 124 -12.61 1.65 -4.16
CA PHE A 124 -12.07 0.50 -4.92
C PHE A 124 -10.60 0.61 -5.28
N ALA A 125 -9.80 1.24 -4.42
CA ALA A 125 -8.37 1.51 -4.62
C ALA A 125 -8.06 2.39 -5.85
N MET A 126 -9.02 3.21 -6.30
CA MET A 126 -8.92 4.10 -7.46
C MET A 126 -8.72 5.54 -7.05
N GLY A 127 -7.48 5.93 -6.80
CA GLY A 127 -7.06 7.27 -6.39
C GLY A 127 -5.68 7.24 -5.77
N SER A 128 -5.11 8.44 -5.60
CA SER A 128 -3.78 8.65 -5.04
C SER A 128 -3.78 9.69 -3.91
N ALA A 129 -4.99 10.05 -3.39
CA ALA A 129 -5.17 11.10 -2.39
C ALA A 129 -5.94 10.66 -1.15
N ASN A 130 -6.73 9.59 -1.24
CA ASN A 130 -7.76 9.17 -0.28
C ASN A 130 -8.83 10.24 -0.04
N GLU A 131 -9.23 10.91 -1.13
CA GLU A 131 -10.32 11.88 -1.16
C GLU A 131 -11.62 11.30 -1.72
N SER A 132 -11.55 10.17 -2.46
CA SER A 132 -12.68 9.56 -3.19
C SER A 132 -13.53 8.61 -2.34
N SER A 133 -13.20 8.40 -1.07
CA SER A 133 -13.95 7.52 -0.18
C SER A 133 -15.38 8.01 0.05
N HIS A 134 -16.35 7.08 0.00
CA HIS A 134 -17.74 7.34 0.41
C HIS A 134 -17.85 7.86 1.86
N TYR A 135 -16.90 7.50 2.71
CA TYR A 135 -16.85 7.90 4.12
C TYR A 135 -16.09 9.21 4.36
N GLY A 136 -15.73 9.92 3.29
CA GLY A 136 -15.00 11.17 3.33
C GLY A 136 -13.49 11.02 3.26
N ALA A 137 -12.83 12.17 3.04
CA ALA A 137 -11.37 12.23 2.90
C ALA A 137 -10.64 11.86 4.18
N VAL A 138 -9.49 11.21 4.02
CA VAL A 138 -8.52 10.99 5.10
C VAL A 138 -7.56 12.18 5.16
N LYS A 139 -7.18 12.59 6.36
CA LYS A 139 -6.26 13.69 6.58
C LYS A 139 -4.86 13.19 6.94
N ASN A 140 -3.86 13.93 6.47
CA ASN A 140 -2.47 13.65 6.79
C ASN A 140 -2.14 14.10 8.23
N PRO A 141 -1.65 13.24 9.12
CA PRO A 141 -1.34 13.63 10.50
C PRO A 141 -0.18 14.65 10.60
N TRP A 142 0.66 14.79 9.57
CA TRP A 142 1.69 15.83 9.52
C TRP A 142 1.13 17.21 9.23
N ASN A 143 0.00 17.29 8.54
CA ASN A 143 -0.76 18.52 8.32
C ASN A 143 -2.19 18.17 7.92
N LEU A 144 -3.16 18.45 8.78
CA LEU A 144 -4.56 18.05 8.62
C LEU A 144 -5.28 18.71 7.42
N GLU A 145 -4.65 19.71 6.78
CA GLU A 145 -5.16 20.29 5.53
C GLU A 145 -4.69 19.54 4.28
N HIS A 146 -3.79 18.54 4.42
CA HIS A 146 -3.15 17.85 3.31
C HIS A 146 -3.61 16.40 3.22
N VAL A 147 -3.48 15.84 2.00
CA VAL A 147 -3.77 14.43 1.72
C VAL A 147 -2.67 13.54 2.32
N PRO A 148 -3.01 12.34 2.82
CA PRO A 148 -2.03 11.36 3.26
C PRO A 148 -1.43 10.56 2.10
N GLY A 149 -1.92 10.80 0.87
CA GLY A 149 -1.74 9.91 -0.26
C GLY A 149 -2.76 8.78 -0.27
N GLY A 150 -2.74 7.98 -1.33
CA GLY A 150 -3.69 6.90 -1.57
C GLY A 150 -3.13 5.81 -2.52
N SER A 151 -3.94 4.79 -2.67
CA SER A 151 -5.26 4.57 -2.11
C SER A 151 -5.27 3.99 -0.68
N SER A 152 -4.11 3.66 -0.07
CA SER A 152 -4.03 3.16 1.32
C SER A 152 -3.82 4.30 2.34
N GLY A 153 -4.47 5.46 2.14
CA GLY A 153 -4.27 6.66 2.95
C GLY A 153 -4.69 6.48 4.40
N GLY A 154 -5.78 5.75 4.67
CA GLY A 154 -6.21 5.45 6.04
C GLY A 154 -5.19 4.57 6.79
N SER A 155 -4.63 3.55 6.13
CA SER A 155 -3.55 2.73 6.70
C SER A 155 -2.31 3.58 7.02
N ALA A 156 -1.93 4.46 6.09
CA ALA A 156 -0.80 5.37 6.25
C ALA A 156 -1.02 6.37 7.40
N ALA A 157 -2.17 7.05 7.41
CA ALA A 157 -2.49 8.03 8.45
C ALA A 157 -2.55 7.41 9.84
N ALA A 158 -3.19 6.22 9.97
CA ALA A 158 -3.29 5.51 11.24
C ALA A 158 -1.92 5.11 11.81
N VAL A 159 -1.01 4.57 10.98
CA VAL A 159 0.34 4.21 11.42
C VAL A 159 1.17 5.45 11.74
N ALA A 160 1.13 6.49 10.90
CA ALA A 160 1.87 7.72 11.11
C ALA A 160 1.46 8.44 12.41
N ALA A 161 0.14 8.46 12.71
CA ALA A 161 -0.41 9.03 13.94
C ALA A 161 -0.22 8.13 15.18
N ARG A 162 0.52 7.02 15.07
CA ARG A 162 0.73 6.08 16.18
C ARG A 162 -0.58 5.51 16.76
N LEU A 163 -1.63 5.37 15.95
CA LEU A 163 -2.87 4.68 16.35
C LEU A 163 -2.68 3.16 16.36
N LEU A 164 -1.72 2.66 15.58
CA LEU A 164 -1.30 1.26 15.50
C LEU A 164 0.13 1.16 14.95
N PRO A 165 0.84 0.06 15.24
CA PRO A 165 2.25 -0.09 14.84
C PRO A 165 2.44 -0.41 13.35
N ALA A 166 1.49 -1.10 12.74
CA ALA A 166 1.55 -1.53 11.35
C ALA A 166 0.16 -1.76 10.76
N ALA A 167 0.03 -1.66 9.44
CA ALA A 167 -1.19 -1.94 8.70
C ALA A 167 -0.91 -2.68 7.40
N THR A 168 -1.92 -3.35 6.86
CA THR A 168 -1.89 -3.84 5.49
C THR A 168 -2.32 -2.74 4.52
N GLY A 169 -1.71 -2.71 3.35
CA GLY A 169 -2.11 -1.88 2.22
C GLY A 169 -2.16 -2.69 0.94
N THR A 170 -2.56 -2.05 -0.17
CA THR A 170 -2.45 -2.60 -1.52
C THR A 170 -1.81 -1.58 -2.45
N ASP A 171 -1.10 -2.06 -3.45
CA ASP A 171 -0.34 -1.25 -4.38
C ASP A 171 -0.59 -1.75 -5.81
N THR A 172 -1.39 -1.01 -6.55
CA THR A 172 -1.72 -1.27 -7.96
C THR A 172 -0.92 -0.34 -8.87
N GLY A 173 -0.67 0.87 -8.43
CA GLY A 173 0.12 1.89 -9.13
C GLY A 173 1.03 2.72 -8.22
N GLY A 174 1.17 2.33 -6.94
CA GLY A 174 1.91 3.09 -5.93
C GLY A 174 1.20 3.17 -4.59
N SER A 175 0.01 2.57 -4.46
CA SER A 175 -0.91 2.82 -3.34
C SER A 175 -0.47 2.27 -1.96
N ILE A 176 0.73 1.71 -1.82
CA ILE A 176 1.46 1.51 -0.57
C ILE A 176 2.60 2.52 -0.47
N ARG A 177 3.43 2.59 -1.51
CA ARG A 177 4.68 3.37 -1.52
C ARG A 177 4.44 4.87 -1.47
N GLN A 178 3.48 5.37 -2.25
CA GLN A 178 3.16 6.80 -2.31
C GLN A 178 2.59 7.30 -0.96
N PRO A 179 1.53 6.71 -0.35
CA PRO A 179 1.07 7.19 0.95
C PRO A 179 2.12 6.96 2.06
N ALA A 180 2.97 5.93 1.98
CA ALA A 180 4.09 5.78 2.91
C ALA A 180 5.07 6.95 2.80
N ALA A 181 5.42 7.39 1.58
CA ALA A 181 6.29 8.56 1.36
C ALA A 181 5.70 9.85 1.93
N LEU A 182 4.39 10.08 1.69
CA LEU A 182 3.71 11.31 2.10
C LEU A 182 3.38 11.38 3.61
N THR A 183 3.55 10.27 4.33
CA THR A 183 3.25 10.18 5.78
C THR A 183 4.43 9.75 6.65
N ASN A 184 5.65 9.75 6.10
CA ASN A 184 6.88 9.38 6.81
C ASN A 184 6.94 7.92 7.28
N LEU A 185 6.52 7.00 6.43
CA LEU A 185 6.50 5.57 6.72
C LEU A 185 7.36 4.75 5.76
N THR A 186 7.65 3.53 6.16
CA THR A 186 8.15 2.48 5.28
C THR A 186 6.97 1.67 4.73
N GLY A 187 6.89 1.55 3.41
CA GLY A 187 5.85 0.76 2.74
C GLY A 187 6.46 -0.12 1.66
N LEU A 188 6.15 -1.40 1.70
CA LEU A 188 6.71 -2.38 0.77
C LEU A 188 5.61 -3.01 -0.10
N LYS A 189 5.74 -2.86 -1.41
CA LYS A 189 5.04 -3.64 -2.42
C LYS A 189 5.89 -4.85 -2.79
N PRO A 190 5.49 -6.09 -2.46
CA PRO A 190 6.24 -7.28 -2.86
C PRO A 190 6.22 -7.51 -4.38
N THR A 191 7.01 -8.45 -4.84
CA THR A 191 6.91 -9.04 -6.19
C THR A 191 5.48 -9.50 -6.46
N TYR A 192 4.97 -9.21 -7.66
CA TYR A 192 3.64 -9.68 -8.06
C TYR A 192 3.53 -11.21 -7.92
N GLY A 193 2.51 -11.65 -7.19
CA GLY A 193 2.28 -13.07 -6.88
C GLY A 193 3.01 -13.62 -5.63
N ARG A 194 3.85 -12.81 -4.94
CA ARG A 194 4.47 -13.20 -3.66
C ARG A 194 3.47 -13.32 -2.52
N VAL A 195 2.43 -12.47 -2.53
CA VAL A 195 1.33 -12.46 -1.56
C VAL A 195 0.03 -12.73 -2.30
N SER A 196 -0.78 -13.65 -1.79
CA SER A 196 -2.04 -14.03 -2.40
C SER A 196 -3.01 -12.85 -2.53
N ARG A 197 -3.75 -12.81 -3.63
CA ARG A 197 -4.84 -11.89 -3.92
C ARG A 197 -6.23 -12.47 -3.61
N TRP A 198 -6.30 -13.72 -3.13
CA TRP A 198 -7.58 -14.32 -2.76
C TRP A 198 -8.26 -13.53 -1.63
N GLY A 199 -9.53 -13.16 -1.86
CA GLY A 199 -10.31 -12.34 -0.92
C GLY A 199 -9.90 -10.87 -0.85
N MET A 200 -8.93 -10.43 -1.66
CA MET A 200 -8.64 -9.03 -1.90
C MET A 200 -9.53 -8.54 -3.05
N ILE A 201 -10.41 -7.58 -2.79
CA ILE A 201 -11.30 -7.04 -3.82
C ILE A 201 -10.46 -6.31 -4.87
N ALA A 202 -10.57 -6.75 -6.13
CA ALA A 202 -9.67 -6.36 -7.19
C ALA A 202 -10.00 -4.97 -7.78
N TYR A 203 -8.95 -4.18 -8.00
CA TYR A 203 -8.96 -3.06 -8.93
C TYR A 203 -8.48 -3.51 -10.32
N ALA A 204 -7.19 -3.84 -10.47
CA ALA A 204 -6.59 -4.28 -11.73
C ALA A 204 -5.81 -5.58 -11.49
N SER A 205 -6.38 -6.70 -11.91
CA SER A 205 -5.95 -8.06 -11.54
C SER A 205 -4.49 -8.37 -11.87
N SER A 206 -3.94 -7.79 -12.94
CA SER A 206 -2.55 -8.01 -13.36
C SER A 206 -1.53 -7.09 -12.68
N LEU A 207 -1.99 -6.20 -11.79
CA LEU A 207 -1.17 -5.17 -11.15
C LEU A 207 -1.29 -5.17 -9.62
N ASP A 208 -2.46 -5.50 -9.08
CA ASP A 208 -2.77 -5.44 -7.65
C ASP A 208 -1.83 -6.33 -6.83
N GLN A 209 -1.27 -5.79 -5.75
CA GLN A 209 -0.46 -6.53 -4.80
C GLN A 209 -0.70 -6.02 -3.38
N ALA A 210 -0.88 -6.95 -2.42
CA ALA A 210 -0.92 -6.63 -0.99
C ALA A 210 0.49 -6.47 -0.43
N GLY A 211 0.65 -5.63 0.61
CA GLY A 211 1.93 -5.49 1.31
C GLY A 211 1.82 -4.71 2.62
N PRO A 212 2.92 -4.68 3.40
CA PRO A 212 2.98 -4.03 4.69
C PRO A 212 3.22 -2.52 4.60
N MET A 213 2.69 -1.80 5.59
CA MET A 213 2.99 -0.41 5.89
C MET A 213 3.29 -0.29 7.39
N ALA A 214 4.48 0.23 7.73
CA ALA A 214 4.94 0.36 9.10
C ALA A 214 5.97 1.49 9.21
N ARG A 215 6.52 1.72 10.41
CA ARG A 215 7.53 2.78 10.60
C ARG A 215 8.91 2.37 10.12
N THR A 216 9.26 1.10 10.28
CA THR A 216 10.62 0.60 10.03
C THR A 216 10.64 -0.52 8.98
N ALA A 217 11.80 -0.74 8.38
CA ALA A 217 12.03 -1.88 7.50
C ALA A 217 11.94 -3.21 8.27
N GLU A 218 12.37 -3.26 9.54
CA GLU A 218 12.23 -4.44 10.41
C GLU A 218 10.75 -4.79 10.62
N ASP A 219 9.90 -3.80 10.91
CA ASP A 219 8.45 -4.00 11.04
C ASP A 219 7.82 -4.53 9.76
N CYS A 220 8.23 -3.97 8.59
CA CYS A 220 7.77 -4.45 7.29
C CYS A 220 8.23 -5.88 7.01
N ALA A 221 9.43 -6.26 7.42
CA ALA A 221 9.95 -7.63 7.29
C ALA A 221 9.09 -8.61 8.10
N LEU A 222 8.79 -8.29 9.36
CA LEU A 222 7.94 -9.12 10.22
C LEU A 222 6.53 -9.30 9.64
N LEU A 223 5.93 -8.20 9.16
CA LEU A 223 4.57 -8.28 8.61
C LEU A 223 4.54 -9.02 7.26
N LEU A 224 5.52 -8.78 6.39
CA LEU A 224 5.64 -9.52 5.12
C LEU A 224 5.83 -11.02 5.34
N GLN A 225 6.60 -11.42 6.35
CA GLN A 225 6.80 -12.82 6.73
C GLN A 225 5.46 -13.51 7.03
N GLY A 226 4.54 -12.80 7.71
CA GLY A 226 3.20 -13.30 8.02
C GLY A 226 2.25 -13.34 6.82
N MET A 227 2.50 -12.55 5.78
CA MET A 227 1.61 -12.40 4.61
C MET A 227 2.01 -13.28 3.42
N ALA A 228 3.31 -13.47 3.20
CA ALA A 228 3.88 -14.08 2.01
C ALA A 228 3.63 -15.59 1.91
N GLY A 229 3.73 -16.13 0.69
CA GLY A 229 3.72 -17.56 0.38
C GLY A 229 2.62 -17.96 -0.59
N PHE A 230 2.80 -19.15 -1.16
CA PHE A 230 1.93 -19.73 -2.16
C PHE A 230 0.51 -19.96 -1.64
N ASP A 231 -0.46 -19.70 -2.50
CA ASP A 231 -1.87 -19.95 -2.26
C ASP A 231 -2.52 -20.59 -3.50
N PRO A 232 -2.98 -21.83 -3.44
CA PRO A 232 -3.63 -22.50 -4.58
C PRO A 232 -4.98 -21.89 -4.96
N GLN A 233 -5.57 -21.05 -4.12
CA GLN A 233 -6.81 -20.33 -4.43
C GLN A 233 -6.61 -19.12 -5.33
N ASP A 234 -5.38 -18.62 -5.44
CA ASP A 234 -5.02 -17.51 -6.32
C ASP A 234 -4.15 -18.02 -7.48
N SER A 235 -4.72 -18.04 -8.69
CA SER A 235 -4.03 -18.48 -9.91
C SER A 235 -2.80 -17.62 -10.28
N THR A 236 -2.62 -16.47 -9.66
CA THR A 236 -1.47 -15.58 -9.86
C THR A 236 -0.41 -15.74 -8.77
N SER A 237 -0.69 -16.50 -7.71
CA SER A 237 0.26 -16.81 -6.64
C SER A 237 1.40 -17.67 -7.17
N ILE A 238 2.62 -17.33 -6.80
CA ILE A 238 3.84 -18.02 -7.29
C ILE A 238 4.38 -18.90 -6.19
N ASP A 239 4.61 -20.19 -6.53
CA ASP A 239 5.20 -21.19 -5.63
C ASP A 239 6.73 -21.01 -5.57
N GLU A 240 7.14 -19.97 -4.86
CA GLU A 240 8.55 -19.66 -4.60
C GLU A 240 8.78 -19.63 -3.09
N PRO A 241 9.82 -20.27 -2.56
CA PRO A 241 10.09 -20.30 -1.11
C PRO A 241 10.10 -18.90 -0.49
N VAL A 242 9.50 -18.78 0.70
CA VAL A 242 9.52 -17.53 1.48
C VAL A 242 10.77 -17.56 2.35
N PRO A 243 11.74 -16.65 2.11
CA PRO A 243 12.91 -16.55 2.98
C PRO A 243 12.53 -15.95 4.33
N ASP A 244 13.42 -16.08 5.32
CA ASP A 244 13.34 -15.26 6.51
C ASP A 244 13.77 -13.80 6.16
N TYR A 245 12.80 -12.91 6.04
CA TYR A 245 13.05 -11.52 5.68
C TYR A 245 13.80 -10.72 6.76
N SER A 246 13.86 -11.22 7.99
CA SER A 246 14.59 -10.59 9.10
C SER A 246 16.06 -11.01 9.17
N ALA A 247 16.43 -12.15 8.58
CA ALA A 247 17.76 -12.76 8.75
C ALA A 247 18.92 -11.88 8.28
N ASN A 248 18.72 -11.08 7.22
CA ASN A 248 19.78 -10.32 6.57
C ASN A 248 19.63 -8.79 6.70
N LEU A 249 18.79 -8.30 7.60
CA LEU A 249 18.58 -6.85 7.77
C LEU A 249 19.89 -6.11 8.09
N ASN A 250 20.79 -6.74 8.83
CA ASN A 250 22.07 -6.17 9.24
C ASN A 250 23.24 -6.53 8.30
N ALA A 251 22.99 -7.14 7.13
CA ALA A 251 24.03 -7.45 6.17
C ALA A 251 24.68 -6.16 5.62
N SER A 252 26.00 -6.19 5.44
CA SER A 252 26.77 -5.05 4.92
C SER A 252 26.32 -4.68 3.51
N LEU A 253 26.27 -3.36 3.23
CA LEU A 253 26.02 -2.82 1.90
C LEU A 253 27.31 -2.65 1.07
N GLN A 254 28.47 -3.10 1.58
CA GLN A 254 29.75 -2.95 0.89
C GLN A 254 29.72 -3.58 -0.50
N GLY A 255 29.95 -2.77 -1.52
CA GLY A 255 29.96 -3.20 -2.92
C GLY A 255 28.57 -3.37 -3.56
N LEU A 256 27.46 -3.13 -2.85
CA LEU A 256 26.11 -3.14 -3.41
C LEU A 256 25.99 -2.08 -4.50
N ARG A 257 25.59 -2.49 -5.71
CA ARG A 257 25.45 -1.59 -6.87
C ARG A 257 24.05 -0.98 -6.89
N ILE A 258 23.97 0.34 -6.72
CA ILE A 258 22.71 1.09 -6.77
C ILE A 258 22.65 1.91 -8.05
N GLY A 259 21.62 1.68 -8.87
CA GLY A 259 21.34 2.40 -10.10
C GLY A 259 20.49 3.63 -9.87
N ILE A 260 20.88 4.76 -10.46
CA ILE A 260 20.10 5.99 -10.45
C ILE A 260 19.66 6.28 -11.88
N PRO A 261 18.37 6.14 -12.23
CA PRO A 261 17.88 6.46 -13.55
C PRO A 261 17.98 7.96 -13.85
N LYS A 262 18.67 8.35 -14.93
CA LYS A 262 18.78 9.75 -15.33
C LYS A 262 17.42 10.38 -15.63
N GLU A 263 16.45 9.58 -16.09
CA GLU A 263 15.08 10.01 -16.42
C GLU A 263 14.27 10.41 -15.17
N TYR A 264 14.69 9.99 -13.96
CA TYR A 264 14.01 10.36 -12.72
C TYR A 264 14.23 11.83 -12.32
N PHE A 265 15.27 12.48 -12.84
CA PHE A 265 15.63 13.87 -12.53
C PHE A 265 15.26 14.83 -13.67
N SER A 266 14.15 14.58 -14.34
CA SER A 266 13.61 15.42 -15.41
C SER A 266 12.75 16.57 -14.88
N ALA A 267 12.30 17.45 -15.78
CA ALA A 267 11.38 18.53 -15.45
C ALA A 267 10.06 17.96 -14.84
N GLY A 268 9.63 18.54 -13.73
CA GLY A 268 8.43 18.10 -12.98
C GLY A 268 8.72 17.50 -11.60
N LEU A 269 9.97 17.15 -11.30
CA LEU A 269 10.39 16.79 -9.93
C LEU A 269 10.65 18.08 -9.12
N ASP A 270 10.05 18.17 -7.93
CA ASP A 270 10.35 19.25 -6.99
C ASP A 270 11.86 19.22 -6.64
N PRO A 271 12.60 20.32 -6.80
CA PRO A 271 14.03 20.37 -6.52
C PRO A 271 14.39 19.95 -5.09
N ARG A 272 13.53 20.24 -4.12
CA ARG A 272 13.73 19.84 -2.71
C ARG A 272 13.68 18.31 -2.55
N ILE A 273 12.84 17.64 -3.33
CA ILE A 273 12.79 16.15 -3.34
C ILE A 273 14.05 15.62 -4.03
N ALA A 274 14.46 16.20 -5.14
CA ALA A 274 15.72 15.81 -5.81
C ALA A 274 16.92 15.89 -4.86
N ASP A 275 17.04 16.97 -4.10
CA ASP A 275 18.10 17.16 -3.09
C ASP A 275 18.07 16.07 -2.01
N LEU A 276 16.90 15.73 -1.49
CA LEU A 276 16.73 14.68 -0.48
C LEU A 276 17.03 13.28 -1.02
N VAL A 277 16.67 13.01 -2.27
CA VAL A 277 17.05 11.75 -2.95
C VAL A 277 18.58 11.66 -3.05
N MET A 278 19.24 12.73 -3.50
CA MET A 278 20.71 12.75 -3.60
C MET A 278 21.39 12.69 -2.24
N ALA A 279 20.84 13.31 -1.19
CA ALA A 279 21.32 13.15 0.17
C ALA A 279 21.24 11.68 0.64
N SER A 280 20.15 10.99 0.32
CA SER A 280 20.00 9.56 0.63
C SER A 280 21.03 8.70 -0.12
N VAL A 281 21.37 9.06 -1.35
CA VAL A 281 22.43 8.41 -2.14
C VAL A 281 23.79 8.56 -1.44
N GLU A 282 24.11 9.76 -0.90
CA GLU A 282 25.37 9.98 -0.20
C GLU A 282 25.47 9.18 1.11
N GLU A 283 24.37 9.03 1.86
CA GLU A 283 24.37 8.17 3.05
C GLU A 283 24.62 6.69 2.68
N LEU A 284 23.98 6.20 1.61
CA LEU A 284 24.21 4.83 1.15
C LEU A 284 25.64 4.60 0.63
N LYS A 285 26.27 5.61 0.02
CA LYS A 285 27.71 5.55 -0.33
C LYS A 285 28.60 5.39 0.91
N LYS A 286 28.30 6.14 1.99
CA LYS A 286 29.06 6.01 3.25
C LYS A 286 28.94 4.61 3.86
N LEU A 287 27.82 3.93 3.60
CA LEU A 287 27.61 2.51 3.97
C LEU A 287 28.30 1.52 3.03
N GLY A 288 29.01 1.99 2.00
CA GLY A 288 29.80 1.18 1.08
C GLY A 288 29.14 0.82 -0.24
N ALA A 289 27.95 1.37 -0.52
CA ALA A 289 27.29 1.14 -1.81
C ALA A 289 28.02 1.85 -2.97
N VAL A 290 27.98 1.24 -4.14
CA VAL A 290 28.53 1.76 -5.39
C VAL A 290 27.40 2.32 -6.26
N ILE A 291 27.45 3.61 -6.55
CA ILE A 291 26.41 4.27 -7.35
C ILE A 291 26.74 4.24 -8.84
N LYS A 292 25.75 3.91 -9.65
CA LYS A 292 25.85 3.91 -11.13
C LYS A 292 24.69 4.70 -11.72
N GLU A 293 24.98 5.54 -12.70
CA GLU A 293 23.92 6.11 -13.55
C GLU A 293 23.42 5.01 -14.50
N ILE A 294 22.10 4.91 -14.65
CA ILE A 294 21.42 4.00 -15.57
C ILE A 294 20.38 4.73 -16.40
N SER A 295 19.84 4.07 -17.41
CA SER A 295 18.76 4.61 -18.24
C SER A 295 17.58 3.65 -18.32
N LEU A 296 16.36 4.21 -18.22
CA LEU A 296 15.08 3.52 -18.38
C LEU A 296 14.26 4.26 -19.46
N PRO A 297 14.60 4.12 -20.74
CA PRO A 297 14.14 5.01 -21.82
C PRO A 297 12.62 4.97 -22.07
N ASN A 298 11.93 3.88 -21.70
CA ASN A 298 10.49 3.75 -21.92
C ASN A 298 9.62 4.30 -20.75
N LEU A 299 10.21 4.90 -19.70
CA LEU A 299 9.47 5.46 -18.55
C LEU A 299 8.41 6.47 -18.97
N GLN A 300 8.69 7.32 -19.97
CA GLN A 300 7.76 8.33 -20.47
C GLN A 300 6.41 7.77 -20.96
N HIS A 301 6.36 6.46 -21.25
CA HIS A 301 5.16 5.77 -21.71
C HIS A 301 4.39 5.09 -20.57
N ALA A 302 4.87 5.16 -19.33
CA ALA A 302 4.29 4.42 -18.21
C ALA A 302 2.89 4.93 -17.85
N ILE A 303 2.70 6.25 -17.72
CA ILE A 303 1.40 6.87 -17.40
C ILE A 303 0.33 6.45 -18.42
N PRO A 304 0.48 6.69 -19.74
CA PRO A 304 -0.55 6.30 -20.70
C PRO A 304 -0.78 4.79 -20.75
N ALA A 305 0.26 3.96 -20.61
CA ALA A 305 0.10 2.50 -20.59
C ALA A 305 -0.68 2.04 -19.35
N TYR A 306 -0.37 2.56 -18.18
CA TYR A 306 -1.05 2.22 -16.95
C TYR A 306 -2.52 2.62 -16.98
N TYR A 307 -2.83 3.87 -17.40
CA TYR A 307 -4.21 4.39 -17.45
C TYR A 307 -5.06 3.86 -18.62
N VAL A 308 -4.51 2.99 -19.45
CA VAL A 308 -5.25 2.12 -20.35
C VAL A 308 -5.49 0.74 -19.72
N ILE A 309 -4.43 0.10 -19.20
CA ILE A 309 -4.50 -1.27 -18.67
C ILE A 309 -5.37 -1.34 -17.41
N ALA A 310 -5.10 -0.49 -16.41
CA ALA A 310 -5.78 -0.56 -15.14
C ALA A 310 -7.30 -0.28 -15.25
N PRO A 311 -7.78 0.78 -15.94
CA PRO A 311 -9.20 0.96 -16.19
C PRO A 311 -9.86 -0.16 -17.01
N ALA A 312 -9.16 -0.73 -17.99
CA ALA A 312 -9.66 -1.87 -18.76
C ALA A 312 -9.95 -3.08 -17.85
N GLU A 313 -9.01 -3.43 -16.99
CA GLU A 313 -9.18 -4.51 -16.02
C GLU A 313 -10.24 -4.17 -14.95
N ALA A 314 -10.30 -2.91 -14.48
CA ALA A 314 -11.33 -2.44 -13.58
C ALA A 314 -12.74 -2.59 -14.15
N SER A 315 -12.95 -2.22 -15.40
CA SER A 315 -14.27 -2.34 -16.06
C SER A 315 -14.78 -3.78 -16.04
N SER A 316 -13.88 -4.75 -16.20
CA SER A 316 -14.18 -6.18 -16.13
C SER A 316 -14.39 -6.63 -14.67
N ASN A 317 -13.48 -6.27 -13.74
CA ASN A 317 -13.54 -6.67 -12.34
C ASN A 317 -14.77 -6.12 -11.62
N LEU A 318 -15.17 -4.87 -11.89
CA LEU A 318 -16.29 -4.23 -11.23
C LEU A 318 -17.65 -4.52 -11.89
N SER A 319 -17.69 -5.29 -12.98
CA SER A 319 -18.94 -5.70 -13.64
C SER A 319 -19.85 -6.53 -12.74
N ARG A 320 -19.27 -7.23 -11.74
CA ARG A 320 -19.98 -8.09 -10.79
C ARG A 320 -20.79 -7.31 -9.72
N PHE A 321 -20.48 -6.04 -9.51
CA PHE A 321 -21.16 -5.19 -8.54
C PHE A 321 -22.35 -4.50 -9.20
N ASP A 322 -23.51 -5.14 -9.15
CA ASP A 322 -24.72 -4.75 -9.89
C ASP A 322 -25.97 -4.55 -8.99
N GLY A 323 -25.83 -4.78 -7.67
CA GLY A 323 -26.92 -4.65 -6.71
C GLY A 323 -27.94 -5.81 -6.75
N VAL A 324 -27.65 -6.91 -7.48
CA VAL A 324 -28.56 -8.06 -7.58
C VAL A 324 -28.26 -9.11 -6.53
N ARG A 325 -27.00 -9.57 -6.43
CA ARG A 325 -26.59 -10.62 -5.49
C ARG A 325 -26.19 -10.05 -4.14
N PHE A 326 -25.50 -8.92 -4.13
CA PHE A 326 -25.02 -8.20 -2.97
C PHE A 326 -24.73 -6.74 -3.33
N GLY A 327 -24.47 -5.91 -2.32
CA GLY A 327 -24.15 -4.51 -2.51
C GLY A 327 -25.38 -3.61 -2.58
N TYR A 328 -25.11 -2.33 -2.90
CA TYR A 328 -26.14 -1.32 -3.02
C TYR A 328 -27.12 -1.64 -4.16
N ARG A 329 -28.41 -1.57 -3.86
CA ARG A 329 -29.51 -1.67 -4.83
C ARG A 329 -30.35 -0.40 -4.81
N CYS A 330 -30.61 0.18 -5.97
CA CYS A 330 -31.48 1.34 -6.08
C CYS A 330 -32.91 1.07 -5.60
N ALA A 331 -33.57 2.05 -5.03
CA ALA A 331 -34.97 1.97 -4.63
C ALA A 331 -35.90 2.04 -5.86
N ASP A 332 -36.98 1.25 -5.83
CA ASP A 332 -38.10 1.29 -6.80
C ASP A 332 -37.67 1.31 -8.29
N PRO A 333 -36.92 0.30 -8.77
CA PRO A 333 -36.52 0.23 -10.15
C PRO A 333 -37.74 -0.04 -11.06
N LYS A 334 -37.81 0.63 -12.21
CA LYS A 334 -38.90 0.51 -13.17
C LYS A 334 -38.88 -0.83 -13.92
N ASP A 335 -37.68 -1.31 -14.22
CA ASP A 335 -37.41 -2.59 -14.90
C ASP A 335 -35.98 -3.06 -14.56
N LEU A 336 -35.58 -4.20 -15.13
CA LEU A 336 -34.25 -4.79 -14.90
C LEU A 336 -33.12 -3.87 -15.41
N THR A 337 -33.33 -3.19 -16.52
CA THR A 337 -32.33 -2.25 -17.08
C THR A 337 -32.15 -1.04 -16.17
N ASP A 338 -33.24 -0.49 -15.65
CA ASP A 338 -33.21 0.62 -14.69
C ASP A 338 -32.54 0.19 -13.39
N LEU A 339 -32.83 -1.03 -12.90
CA LEU A 339 -32.17 -1.59 -11.72
C LEU A 339 -30.64 -1.58 -11.87
N TYR A 340 -30.09 -2.13 -12.95
CA TYR A 340 -28.65 -2.17 -13.17
C TYR A 340 -28.05 -0.78 -13.34
N LYS A 341 -28.66 0.06 -14.17
CA LYS A 341 -28.14 1.41 -14.43
C LYS A 341 -28.10 2.26 -13.17
N ARG A 342 -29.21 2.32 -12.43
CA ARG A 342 -29.31 3.15 -11.23
C ARG A 342 -28.50 2.60 -10.06
N SER A 343 -28.51 1.29 -9.83
CA SER A 343 -27.70 0.71 -8.75
C SER A 343 -26.22 1.02 -8.94
N ARG A 344 -25.70 0.92 -10.16
CA ARG A 344 -24.31 1.25 -10.47
C ARG A 344 -24.03 2.76 -10.44
N ALA A 345 -24.93 3.58 -10.99
CA ALA A 345 -24.76 5.03 -11.01
C ALA A 345 -24.85 5.66 -9.61
N GLU A 346 -25.71 5.15 -8.74
CA GLU A 346 -25.90 5.62 -7.39
C GLU A 346 -24.90 5.03 -6.38
N GLY A 347 -24.37 3.82 -6.67
CA GLY A 347 -23.47 3.05 -5.81
C GLY A 347 -22.00 3.37 -5.99
N PHE A 348 -21.56 3.69 -7.20
CA PHE A 348 -20.16 4.06 -7.49
C PHE A 348 -19.96 5.57 -7.49
N GLY A 349 -18.84 6.02 -6.93
CA GLY A 349 -18.39 7.40 -6.99
C GLY A 349 -17.89 7.82 -8.39
N PRO A 350 -17.69 9.13 -8.62
CA PRO A 350 -17.39 9.68 -9.95
C PRO A 350 -16.10 9.14 -10.57
N GLU A 351 -15.03 8.96 -9.79
CA GLU A 351 -13.75 8.47 -10.29
C GLU A 351 -13.84 7.00 -10.74
N VAL A 352 -14.51 6.17 -9.96
CA VAL A 352 -14.73 4.75 -10.31
C VAL A 352 -15.58 4.65 -11.58
N GLN A 353 -16.64 5.44 -11.70
CA GLN A 353 -17.47 5.50 -12.92
C GLN A 353 -16.63 5.91 -14.14
N ARG A 354 -15.78 6.94 -14.01
CA ARG A 354 -14.88 7.41 -15.07
C ARG A 354 -13.96 6.29 -15.54
N ARG A 355 -13.28 5.59 -14.62
CA ARG A 355 -12.37 4.49 -14.96
C ARG A 355 -13.09 3.29 -15.59
N ILE A 356 -14.29 2.94 -15.11
CA ILE A 356 -15.10 1.89 -15.74
C ILE A 356 -15.45 2.27 -17.19
N MET A 357 -15.85 3.51 -17.45
CA MET A 357 -16.20 3.99 -18.80
C MET A 357 -14.98 4.00 -19.72
N VAL A 358 -13.84 4.54 -19.28
CA VAL A 358 -12.58 4.54 -20.04
C VAL A 358 -12.14 3.11 -20.35
N GLY A 359 -12.23 2.21 -19.37
CA GLY A 359 -11.85 0.80 -19.53
C GLY A 359 -12.76 0.07 -20.53
N ALA A 360 -14.07 0.26 -20.42
CA ALA A 360 -15.03 -0.32 -21.35
C ALA A 360 -14.81 0.18 -22.80
N TYR A 361 -14.48 1.47 -22.96
CA TYR A 361 -14.13 2.05 -24.25
C TYR A 361 -12.84 1.43 -24.81
N ALA A 362 -11.78 1.33 -24.02
CA ALA A 362 -10.51 0.75 -24.45
C ALA A 362 -10.60 -0.73 -24.84
N LEU A 363 -11.59 -1.46 -24.30
CA LEU A 363 -11.86 -2.86 -24.64
C LEU A 363 -12.89 -3.05 -25.77
N SER A 364 -13.50 -1.97 -26.27
CA SER A 364 -14.54 -2.07 -27.30
C SER A 364 -13.98 -2.41 -28.68
N ALA A 365 -14.86 -2.89 -29.57
CA ALA A 365 -14.50 -3.26 -30.94
C ALA A 365 -13.85 -2.09 -31.69
N GLY A 366 -12.72 -2.35 -32.34
CA GLY A 366 -11.91 -1.35 -33.05
C GLY A 366 -10.90 -0.57 -32.19
N TYR A 367 -11.03 -0.60 -30.85
CA TYR A 367 -10.11 0.08 -29.96
C TYR A 367 -9.22 -0.86 -29.15
N TYR A 368 -9.60 -2.13 -29.00
CA TYR A 368 -8.85 -3.13 -28.26
C TYR A 368 -7.39 -3.25 -28.75
N ASP A 369 -7.18 -3.39 -30.05
CA ASP A 369 -5.84 -3.53 -30.64
C ASP A 369 -5.06 -2.23 -30.56
N ALA A 370 -5.73 -1.09 -30.79
CA ALA A 370 -5.10 0.22 -30.83
C ALA A 370 -4.67 0.72 -29.43
N TYR A 371 -5.42 0.38 -28.39
CA TYR A 371 -5.15 0.85 -27.04
C TYR A 371 -4.66 -0.25 -26.10
N TYR A 372 -5.48 -1.28 -25.85
CA TYR A 372 -5.14 -2.26 -24.82
C TYR A 372 -3.93 -3.12 -25.21
N LEU A 373 -3.93 -3.70 -26.42
CA LEU A 373 -2.77 -4.48 -26.87
C LEU A 373 -1.51 -3.63 -27.01
N GLN A 374 -1.63 -2.39 -27.46
CA GLN A 374 -0.49 -1.49 -27.55
C GLN A 374 0.06 -1.16 -26.17
N ALA A 375 -0.78 -0.89 -25.18
CA ALA A 375 -0.38 -0.68 -23.80
C ALA A 375 0.32 -1.92 -23.20
N GLN A 376 -0.13 -3.13 -23.49
CA GLN A 376 0.54 -4.37 -23.09
C GLN A 376 1.93 -4.54 -23.73
N LYS A 377 2.11 -4.12 -24.99
CA LYS A 377 3.43 -4.11 -25.66
C LYS A 377 4.37 -3.11 -24.97
N ILE A 378 3.89 -1.91 -24.65
CA ILE A 378 4.65 -0.88 -23.92
C ILE A 378 5.02 -1.40 -22.51
N ARG A 379 4.10 -2.03 -21.81
CA ARG A 379 4.37 -2.70 -20.53
C ARG A 379 5.55 -3.67 -20.62
N ARG A 380 5.64 -4.44 -21.70
CA ARG A 380 6.77 -5.35 -21.95
C ARG A 380 8.08 -4.60 -22.17
N LEU A 381 8.06 -3.47 -22.87
CA LEU A 381 9.27 -2.65 -23.08
C LEU A 381 9.76 -2.06 -21.75
N ILE A 382 8.85 -1.53 -20.92
CA ILE A 382 9.18 -1.02 -19.58
C ILE A 382 9.80 -2.14 -18.73
N LYS A 383 9.21 -3.33 -18.71
CA LYS A 383 9.78 -4.48 -18.02
C LYS A 383 11.21 -4.78 -18.51
N ASN A 384 11.44 -4.76 -19.83
CA ASN A 384 12.76 -5.05 -20.41
C ASN A 384 13.81 -4.02 -19.99
N ASP A 385 13.45 -2.73 -19.87
CA ASP A 385 14.37 -1.69 -19.37
C ASP A 385 14.89 -2.04 -17.97
N PHE A 386 14.00 -2.44 -17.06
CA PHE A 386 14.39 -2.86 -15.73
C PHE A 386 15.26 -4.13 -15.74
N MET A 387 14.91 -5.15 -16.55
CA MET A 387 15.70 -6.38 -16.63
C MET A 387 17.11 -6.10 -17.14
N ASN A 388 17.24 -5.23 -18.14
CA ASN A 388 18.54 -4.80 -18.65
C ASN A 388 19.34 -4.02 -17.60
N ALA A 389 18.72 -3.09 -16.89
CA ALA A 389 19.36 -2.33 -15.82
C ALA A 389 19.86 -3.23 -14.68
N PHE A 390 19.08 -4.24 -14.28
CA PHE A 390 19.47 -5.20 -13.23
C PHE A 390 20.61 -6.17 -13.62
N ALA A 391 21.05 -6.19 -14.86
CA ALA A 391 22.31 -6.87 -15.21
C ALA A 391 23.53 -6.12 -14.64
N ASP A 392 23.42 -4.79 -14.49
CA ASP A 392 24.52 -3.93 -14.05
C ASP A 392 24.40 -3.44 -12.60
N VAL A 393 23.19 -3.46 -12.03
CA VAL A 393 22.91 -2.96 -10.67
C VAL A 393 22.05 -3.95 -9.87
N ASP A 394 22.14 -3.88 -8.55
CA ASP A 394 21.45 -4.78 -7.64
C ASP A 394 20.13 -4.16 -7.11
N VAL A 395 20.07 -2.84 -7.04
CA VAL A 395 18.93 -2.04 -6.59
C VAL A 395 18.85 -0.77 -7.43
N ILE A 396 17.65 -0.29 -7.71
CA ILE A 396 17.41 1.03 -8.32
C ILE A 396 16.83 1.93 -7.25
N LEU A 397 17.34 3.17 -7.15
CA LEU A 397 16.87 4.18 -6.20
C LEU A 397 16.37 5.41 -6.95
N GLY A 398 15.31 6.03 -6.44
CA GLY A 398 14.76 7.28 -6.96
C GLY A 398 13.70 7.88 -6.06
N PRO A 399 13.08 9.00 -6.48
CA PRO A 399 11.96 9.59 -5.76
C PRO A 399 10.76 8.65 -5.73
N THR A 400 9.94 8.70 -4.67
CA THR A 400 8.66 7.98 -4.63
C THR A 400 7.56 8.80 -5.30
N THR A 401 7.55 10.13 -5.06
CA THR A 401 6.57 11.08 -5.60
C THR A 401 7.27 12.29 -6.19
N PRO A 402 6.67 12.96 -7.19
CA PRO A 402 7.25 14.18 -7.75
C PRO A 402 7.14 15.41 -6.83
N ASN A 403 6.13 15.42 -5.96
CA ASN A 403 5.79 16.52 -5.05
C ASN A 403 5.58 16.02 -3.62
N PRO A 404 5.72 16.89 -2.60
CA PRO A 404 5.20 16.63 -1.27
C PRO A 404 3.66 16.54 -1.27
N ALA A 405 3.06 16.12 -0.15
CA ALA A 405 1.62 16.08 -0.01
C ALA A 405 0.97 17.44 -0.35
N TRP A 406 -0.13 17.43 -1.09
CA TRP A 406 -0.89 18.61 -1.49
C TRP A 406 -2.12 18.80 -0.61
N LYS A 407 -2.71 20.01 -0.67
CA LYS A 407 -3.92 20.31 0.10
C LYS A 407 -5.11 19.51 -0.40
N ILE A 408 -5.96 19.07 0.53
CA ILE A 408 -7.23 18.41 0.22
C ILE A 408 -8.04 19.31 -0.71
N GLY A 409 -8.59 18.74 -1.78
CA GLY A 409 -9.36 19.45 -2.81
C GLY A 409 -8.54 20.12 -3.91
N ALA A 410 -7.23 20.22 -3.78
CA ALA A 410 -6.41 20.98 -4.74
C ALA A 410 -6.40 20.39 -6.16
N LYS A 411 -6.56 19.06 -6.30
CA LYS A 411 -6.52 18.35 -7.59
C LYS A 411 -7.87 17.75 -8.01
N THR A 412 -8.92 17.94 -7.25
CA THR A 412 -10.23 17.31 -7.46
C THR A 412 -10.82 17.55 -8.86
N ASN A 413 -10.51 18.69 -9.48
CA ASN A 413 -10.99 19.07 -10.81
C ASN A 413 -9.98 18.80 -11.93
N ASP A 414 -8.81 18.25 -11.62
CA ASP A 414 -7.76 17.91 -12.60
C ASP A 414 -7.24 16.48 -12.37
N PRO A 415 -7.93 15.46 -12.90
CA PRO A 415 -7.49 14.08 -12.76
C PRO A 415 -6.12 13.80 -13.37
N ILE A 416 -5.71 14.54 -14.40
CA ILE A 416 -4.40 14.35 -15.03
C ILE A 416 -3.29 14.80 -14.08
N ALA A 417 -3.48 15.91 -13.37
CA ALA A 417 -2.52 16.36 -12.37
C ALA A 417 -2.36 15.34 -11.21
N GLU A 418 -3.44 14.65 -10.83
CA GLU A 418 -3.37 13.55 -9.86
C GLU A 418 -2.65 12.33 -10.45
N TYR A 419 -2.95 11.95 -11.70
CA TYR A 419 -2.32 10.80 -12.36
C TYR A 419 -0.80 10.97 -12.54
N LEU A 420 -0.30 12.18 -12.69
CA LEU A 420 1.13 12.47 -12.79
C LEU A 420 1.88 12.24 -11.46
N GLU A 421 1.21 12.25 -10.32
CA GLU A 421 1.82 11.91 -9.04
C GLU A 421 2.29 10.44 -8.97
N ASP A 422 1.71 9.56 -9.79
CA ASP A 422 2.06 8.14 -9.85
C ASP A 422 3.26 7.83 -10.76
N PHE A 423 3.87 8.85 -11.40
CA PHE A 423 4.90 8.68 -12.43
C PHE A 423 6.06 7.75 -11.99
N TYR A 424 6.53 7.90 -10.76
CA TYR A 424 7.66 7.12 -10.26
C TYR A 424 7.28 5.73 -9.77
N THR A 425 6.03 5.50 -9.42
CA THR A 425 5.59 4.26 -8.77
C THR A 425 5.03 3.23 -9.73
N ILE A 426 4.25 3.63 -10.73
CA ILE A 426 3.52 2.73 -11.64
C ILE A 426 4.43 1.79 -12.44
N THR A 427 5.66 2.19 -12.71
CA THR A 427 6.61 1.40 -13.51
C THR A 427 6.96 0.07 -12.86
N ALA A 428 7.10 0.05 -11.53
CA ALA A 428 7.32 -1.17 -10.77
C ALA A 428 6.11 -2.13 -10.84
N ASN A 429 4.88 -1.58 -10.85
CA ASN A 429 3.66 -2.38 -11.02
C ASN A 429 3.56 -2.96 -12.44
N LEU A 430 3.79 -2.14 -13.47
CA LEU A 430 3.81 -2.59 -14.86
C LEU A 430 4.84 -3.70 -15.11
N ALA A 431 6.00 -3.60 -14.46
CA ALA A 431 7.04 -4.62 -14.54
C ALA A 431 6.84 -5.80 -13.58
N GLY A 432 5.96 -5.70 -12.58
CA GLY A 432 5.73 -6.73 -11.55
C GLY A 432 6.82 -6.81 -10.47
N LEU A 433 7.68 -5.81 -10.37
CA LEU A 433 8.85 -5.76 -9.47
C LEU A 433 8.47 -5.48 -8.02
N PRO A 434 9.24 -5.94 -7.04
CA PRO A 434 9.13 -5.45 -5.67
C PRO A 434 9.66 -4.01 -5.59
N GLY A 435 9.01 -3.21 -4.74
CA GLY A 435 9.40 -1.82 -4.49
C GLY A 435 9.12 -1.41 -3.05
N LEU A 436 10.02 -0.67 -2.46
CA LEU A 436 9.91 -0.18 -1.10
C LEU A 436 10.09 1.34 -1.09
N SER A 437 9.21 2.06 -0.38
CA SER A 437 9.39 3.47 -0.04
C SER A 437 9.84 3.59 1.41
N MET A 438 10.81 4.46 1.68
CA MET A 438 11.29 4.75 3.04
C MET A 438 11.42 6.25 3.26
N PRO A 439 11.31 6.74 4.52
CA PRO A 439 11.50 8.15 4.85
C PRO A 439 12.89 8.66 4.47
N ALA A 440 12.94 9.85 3.85
CA ALA A 440 14.20 10.47 3.41
C ALA A 440 14.39 11.91 3.90
N GLY A 441 13.38 12.51 4.51
CA GLY A 441 13.44 13.87 5.03
C GLY A 441 12.13 14.62 4.90
N PHE A 442 12.21 15.94 4.91
CA PHE A 442 11.05 16.84 4.88
C PHE A 442 11.27 17.98 3.88
N ALA A 443 10.24 18.30 3.11
CA ALA A 443 10.19 19.46 2.23
C ALA A 443 9.03 20.37 2.64
N GLY A 444 9.34 21.59 3.11
CA GLY A 444 8.32 22.53 3.60
C GLY A 444 7.54 22.00 4.83
N GLY A 445 8.16 21.20 5.68
CA GLY A 445 7.52 20.60 6.85
C GLY A 445 6.72 19.32 6.57
N LEU A 446 6.61 18.88 5.32
CA LEU A 446 5.91 17.67 4.90
C LEU A 446 6.90 16.54 4.58
N PRO A 447 6.59 15.28 4.91
CA PRO A 447 7.45 14.15 4.65
C PRO A 447 7.76 13.92 3.17
N VAL A 448 8.95 13.38 2.91
CA VAL A 448 9.43 12.93 1.60
C VAL A 448 9.97 11.52 1.75
N GLY A 449 9.59 10.63 0.81
CA GLY A 449 10.12 9.29 0.71
C GLY A 449 10.98 9.09 -0.54
N VAL A 450 11.97 8.21 -0.41
CA VAL A 450 12.70 7.64 -1.55
C VAL A 450 12.26 6.20 -1.75
N GLN A 451 12.22 5.74 -3.01
CA GLN A 451 11.91 4.36 -3.31
C GLN A 451 13.13 3.56 -3.75
N LEU A 452 13.10 2.28 -3.40
CA LEU A 452 14.03 1.27 -3.82
C LEU A 452 13.28 0.23 -4.65
N LEU A 453 13.84 -0.20 -5.78
CA LEU A 453 13.33 -1.29 -6.61
C LEU A 453 14.40 -2.37 -6.74
N ALA A 454 13.99 -3.63 -6.79
CA ALA A 454 14.93 -4.76 -6.92
C ALA A 454 14.41 -5.79 -7.94
N PRO A 455 15.23 -6.76 -8.36
CA PRO A 455 14.79 -7.92 -9.13
C PRO A 455 13.70 -8.71 -8.40
N TYR A 456 12.97 -9.54 -9.14
CA TYR A 456 11.93 -10.40 -8.57
C TYR A 456 12.41 -11.17 -7.36
N PHE A 457 11.59 -11.26 -6.33
CA PHE A 457 11.84 -12.02 -5.09
C PHE A 457 13.05 -11.55 -4.26
N GLN A 458 13.51 -10.30 -4.51
CA GLN A 458 14.58 -9.68 -3.72
C GLN A 458 14.05 -8.67 -2.69
N GLU A 459 12.87 -8.92 -2.11
CA GLU A 459 12.30 -8.08 -1.05
C GLU A 459 13.24 -7.95 0.15
N GLY A 460 13.93 -9.05 0.51
CA GLY A 460 14.93 -9.07 1.58
C GLY A 460 16.07 -8.07 1.35
N ARG A 461 16.49 -7.86 0.10
CA ARG A 461 17.50 -6.86 -0.27
C ARG A 461 16.99 -5.43 -0.06
N LEU A 462 15.74 -5.16 -0.47
CA LEU A 462 15.11 -3.84 -0.24
C LEU A 462 15.01 -3.53 1.25
N LEU A 463 14.58 -4.51 2.04
CA LEU A 463 14.47 -4.40 3.49
C LEU A 463 15.84 -4.18 4.15
N ASN A 464 16.88 -4.90 3.71
CA ASN A 464 18.25 -4.69 4.20
C ASN A 464 18.75 -3.28 3.91
N VAL A 465 18.63 -2.79 2.67
CA VAL A 465 19.08 -1.43 2.31
C VAL A 465 18.34 -0.38 3.14
N ALA A 466 17.01 -0.51 3.26
CA ALA A 466 16.21 0.42 4.05
C ALA A 466 16.57 0.35 5.55
N HIS A 467 16.77 -0.84 6.11
CA HIS A 467 17.16 -1.02 7.50
C HIS A 467 18.52 -0.40 7.79
N GLN A 468 19.54 -0.66 6.95
CA GLN A 468 20.87 -0.06 7.11
C GLN A 468 20.84 1.45 7.00
N TYR A 469 20.04 2.01 6.08
CA TYR A 469 19.82 3.46 5.99
C TYR A 469 19.14 4.02 7.26
N GLN A 470 18.17 3.33 7.83
CA GLN A 470 17.48 3.70 9.06
C GLN A 470 18.40 3.63 10.32
N GLN A 471 19.48 2.84 10.29
CA GLN A 471 20.46 2.82 11.38
C GLN A 471 21.35 4.08 11.43
N VAL A 472 21.50 4.80 10.33
CA VAL A 472 22.37 6.00 10.22
C VAL A 472 21.58 7.30 10.04
N THR A 473 20.25 7.22 9.98
CA THR A 473 19.33 8.37 9.88
C THR A 473 18.24 8.28 10.94
N ASP A 474 17.57 9.41 11.21
CA ASP A 474 16.51 9.49 12.24
C ASP A 474 15.12 9.79 11.67
N TRP A 475 14.96 9.84 10.34
CA TRP A 475 13.72 10.27 9.69
C TRP A 475 12.51 9.45 10.13
N HIS A 476 12.64 8.12 10.19
CA HIS A 476 11.59 7.17 10.58
C HIS A 476 11.21 7.25 12.08
N LEU A 477 12.03 7.86 12.91
CA LEU A 477 11.78 8.05 14.35
C LEU A 477 10.87 9.25 14.62
N ARG A 478 10.82 10.20 13.69
CA ARG A 478 10.03 11.42 13.85
C ARG A 478 8.54 11.12 13.81
N SER A 479 7.78 11.85 14.60
CA SER A 479 6.32 11.76 14.69
C SER A 479 5.66 13.10 14.41
N PRO A 480 4.44 13.13 13.89
CA PRO A 480 3.69 14.36 13.73
C PRO A 480 3.33 14.96 15.12
N GLU A 481 3.28 16.27 15.18
CA GLU A 481 2.91 16.99 16.40
C GLU A 481 1.44 16.74 16.76
N GLY A 482 1.15 16.48 18.02
CA GLY A 482 -0.21 16.21 18.51
C GLY A 482 -0.67 14.74 18.39
N PHE A 483 0.18 13.85 17.83
CA PHE A 483 -0.13 12.43 17.65
C PHE A 483 0.86 11.49 18.33
#